data_65f3903ccceba49bdb6c17f5c11ac9eb
#
_entry.id   65f3903ccceba49bdb6c17f5c11ac9eb
#
_cell.length_a   1.000
_cell.length_b   1.000
_cell.length_c   1.000
_cell.angle_alpha   90.00
_cell.angle_beta   90.00
_cell.angle_gamma   90.00
#
_symmetry.space_group_name_H-M   'P 1'
#
loop_
_entity.id
_entity.type
_entity.pdbx_description
1 polymer ?
#
loop_
_entity_poly.entity_id
_entity_poly.type
_entity_poly.pdbx_seq_one_letter_code
_entity_poly.pdbx_strand_id
1 'polypeptide(L)'
;MPRWLQALSLVLALAALSLLTACSSSGQASVRFVQAIQDAGALDVDVYGTNDSAGAVEFNDISFLGVQPTQPGYTTLDSGSDAIEGFLTGTTTVGFIRTDVNWSGGIDYTAVATGFSKTGTPAGSNVLIVSVPDNNTAPAAGDVEFRVIHASPSGPSGVNVYIESNPATGPTGTPAISNLIYTQASGYISVAYNPNNVTPAPGFTIYVTTTAGAVIFSEAINPAEGAIRTLVLTDIQNTKLQGVSAMQPSFLVLDDLN
;
A
#
# COMPACT_ATOMS: atom_id res chain seq x y z
N MET A 1 -65.17 2.67 -10.05
CA MET A 1 -63.92 1.81 -9.96
C MET A 1 -63.96 1.07 -8.63
N PRO A 2 -63.77 -0.26 -8.64
CA PRO A 2 -63.80 -1.00 -7.39
C PRO A 2 -62.62 -0.65 -6.49
N ARG A 3 -62.87 -0.48 -5.19
CA ARG A 3 -61.91 -0.05 -4.15
C ARG A 3 -60.60 -0.84 -4.10
N TRP A 4 -60.59 -2.09 -4.58
CA TRP A 4 -59.39 -2.94 -4.61
C TRP A 4 -58.38 -2.48 -5.69
N LEU A 5 -58.83 -1.90 -6.81
CA LEU A 5 -57.93 -1.33 -7.82
C LEU A 5 -57.20 -0.08 -7.33
N GLN A 6 -57.81 0.70 -6.44
CA GLN A 6 -57.16 1.85 -5.80
C GLN A 6 -56.11 1.43 -4.78
N ALA A 7 -56.35 0.34 -4.06
CA ALA A 7 -55.37 -0.23 -3.13
C ALA A 7 -54.16 -0.79 -3.84
N LEU A 8 -54.36 -1.45 -4.99
CA LEU A 8 -53.27 -2.05 -5.79
C LEU A 8 -52.35 -0.96 -6.38
N SER A 9 -52.94 0.15 -6.86
CA SER A 9 -52.13 1.26 -7.39
C SER A 9 -51.32 1.98 -6.31
N LEU A 10 -51.84 2.07 -5.08
CA LEU A 10 -51.15 2.68 -3.95
C LEU A 10 -49.94 1.80 -3.51
N VAL A 11 -50.10 0.50 -3.46
CA VAL A 11 -49.02 -0.45 -3.12
C VAL A 11 -47.91 -0.45 -4.17
N LEU A 12 -48.27 -0.41 -5.48
CA LEU A 12 -47.28 -0.29 -6.53
C LEU A 12 -46.51 1.05 -6.49
N ALA A 13 -47.18 2.17 -6.16
CA ALA A 13 -46.54 3.47 -6.02
C ALA A 13 -45.58 3.49 -4.83
N LEU A 14 -45.92 2.89 -3.70
CA LEU A 14 -45.02 2.78 -2.54
C LEU A 14 -43.83 1.87 -2.83
N ALA A 15 -44.00 0.77 -3.56
CA ALA A 15 -42.90 -0.11 -3.96
C ALA A 15 -41.95 0.56 -4.96
N ALA A 16 -42.47 1.41 -5.85
CA ALA A 16 -41.64 2.18 -6.78
C ALA A 16 -40.86 3.30 -6.08
N LEU A 17 -41.39 3.91 -5.00
CA LEU A 17 -40.67 4.90 -4.22
C LEU A 17 -39.53 4.29 -3.41
N SER A 18 -39.66 3.05 -2.94
CA SER A 18 -38.58 2.37 -2.22
C SER A 18 -37.41 1.92 -3.10
N LEU A 19 -37.61 1.83 -4.42
CA LEU A 19 -36.55 1.53 -5.39
C LEU A 19 -35.73 2.79 -5.79
N LEU A 20 -36.25 4.00 -5.50
CA LEU A 20 -35.55 5.25 -5.80
C LEU A 20 -34.65 5.73 -4.66
N THR A 21 -34.67 5.08 -3.49
CA THR A 21 -33.77 5.36 -2.38
C THR A 21 -32.55 4.43 -2.35
N ALA A 22 -32.31 3.65 -3.40
CA ALA A 22 -30.99 3.14 -3.70
C ALA A 22 -30.14 4.29 -4.32
N CYS A 23 -30.19 5.48 -3.72
CA CYS A 23 -29.13 6.44 -3.84
C CYS A 23 -27.89 5.75 -3.29
N SER A 24 -26.93 5.46 -4.14
CA SER A 24 -25.59 5.12 -3.74
C SER A 24 -25.21 6.07 -2.60
N SER A 25 -25.23 5.59 -1.35
CA SER A 25 -24.43 6.24 -0.35
C SER A 25 -23.01 6.14 -0.91
N SER A 26 -22.49 7.26 -1.39
CA SER A 26 -21.06 7.39 -1.63
C SER A 26 -20.43 7.05 -0.28
N GLY A 27 -20.01 5.82 -0.13
CA GLY A 27 -19.33 5.37 1.07
C GLY A 27 -18.04 6.15 1.18
N GLN A 28 -17.42 6.15 2.33
CA GLN A 28 -16.10 6.72 2.49
C GLN A 28 -15.06 5.60 2.43
N ALA A 29 -13.98 5.82 1.73
CA ALA A 29 -12.77 5.01 1.77
C ALA A 29 -11.77 5.65 2.73
N SER A 30 -10.87 4.87 3.27
CA SER A 30 -9.80 5.35 4.13
C SER A 30 -8.46 5.14 3.42
N VAL A 31 -7.63 6.16 3.31
CA VAL A 31 -6.39 6.09 2.53
C VAL A 31 -5.21 6.56 3.37
N ARG A 32 -4.10 5.81 3.34
CA ARG A 32 -2.80 6.30 3.74
C ARG A 32 -1.89 6.38 2.52
N PHE A 33 -1.05 7.39 2.49
CA PHE A 33 -0.13 7.65 1.39
C PHE A 33 1.31 7.43 1.83
N VAL A 34 2.10 6.79 0.97
CA VAL A 34 3.51 6.49 1.17
C VAL A 34 4.32 7.08 0.02
N GLN A 35 5.34 7.86 0.35
CA GLN A 35 6.28 8.40 -0.63
C GLN A 35 7.52 7.50 -0.69
N ALA A 36 7.68 6.72 -1.78
CA ALA A 36 8.83 5.83 -2.01
C ALA A 36 9.64 6.21 -3.26
N ILE A 37 9.52 7.45 -3.74
CA ILE A 37 10.32 7.97 -4.86
C ILE A 37 11.58 8.62 -4.29
N GLN A 38 12.69 7.91 -4.37
CA GLN A 38 13.93 8.30 -3.69
C GLN A 38 14.54 9.62 -4.24
N ASP A 39 14.45 9.84 -5.54
CA ASP A 39 15.08 10.98 -6.22
C ASP A 39 14.11 12.18 -6.39
N ALA A 40 12.91 12.10 -5.84
CA ALA A 40 12.00 13.23 -5.70
C ALA A 40 12.29 14.02 -4.42
N GLY A 41 11.87 15.28 -4.39
CA GLY A 41 11.71 16.04 -3.15
C GLY A 41 10.50 15.54 -2.35
N ALA A 42 10.17 16.27 -1.29
CA ALA A 42 8.91 16.04 -0.59
C ALA A 42 7.71 16.32 -1.51
N LEU A 43 6.61 15.58 -1.32
CA LEU A 43 5.41 15.65 -2.13
C LEU A 43 4.24 16.21 -1.32
N ASP A 44 3.49 17.10 -1.96
CA ASP A 44 2.12 17.43 -1.59
C ASP A 44 1.18 16.62 -2.50
N VAL A 45 0.16 16.00 -1.93
CA VAL A 45 -0.73 15.10 -2.68
C VAL A 45 -2.18 15.56 -2.52
N ASP A 46 -2.83 15.71 -3.66
CA ASP A 46 -4.26 16.02 -3.77
C ASP A 46 -5.03 14.80 -4.30
N VAL A 47 -6.25 14.66 -3.83
CA VAL A 47 -7.18 13.59 -4.26
C VAL A 47 -8.49 14.24 -4.64
N TYR A 48 -8.92 14.03 -5.88
CA TYR A 48 -10.12 14.67 -6.41
C TYR A 48 -10.83 13.78 -7.43
N GLY A 49 -12.12 14.02 -7.68
CA GLY A 49 -12.87 13.27 -8.69
C GLY A 49 -12.18 13.34 -10.06
N THR A 50 -12.18 12.24 -10.81
CA THR A 50 -11.45 12.13 -12.09
C THR A 50 -11.87 13.16 -13.14
N ASN A 51 -13.05 13.76 -12.98
CA ASN A 51 -13.57 14.81 -13.85
C ASN A 51 -13.36 16.22 -13.30
N ASP A 52 -12.78 16.35 -12.12
CA ASP A 52 -12.51 17.61 -11.45
C ASP A 52 -11.07 18.07 -11.69
N SER A 53 -10.71 19.18 -11.09
CA SER A 53 -9.34 19.70 -11.08
C SER A 53 -8.76 19.57 -9.69
N ALA A 54 -7.45 19.42 -9.60
CA ALA A 54 -6.73 19.51 -8.34
C ALA A 54 -7.15 20.73 -7.53
N GLY A 55 -7.37 20.55 -6.24
CA GLY A 55 -7.89 21.55 -5.33
C GLY A 55 -7.14 21.64 -4.03
N ALA A 56 -7.67 21.05 -2.97
CA ALA A 56 -7.05 21.06 -1.67
C ALA A 56 -6.05 19.89 -1.53
N VAL A 57 -4.89 20.18 -0.94
CA VAL A 57 -3.89 19.14 -0.65
C VAL A 57 -4.36 18.29 0.53
N GLU A 58 -4.51 16.98 0.32
CA GLU A 58 -4.94 16.03 1.35
C GLU A 58 -3.75 15.52 2.19
N PHE A 59 -2.59 15.38 1.57
CA PHE A 59 -1.36 14.94 2.23
C PHE A 59 -0.24 15.93 1.93
N ASN A 60 0.36 16.51 2.98
CA ASN A 60 1.31 17.61 2.84
C ASN A 60 2.75 17.19 3.16
N ASP A 61 3.72 17.71 2.41
CA ASP A 61 5.15 17.66 2.69
C ASP A 61 5.65 16.25 3.05
N ILE A 62 5.24 15.24 2.27
CA ILE A 62 5.61 13.86 2.48
C ILE A 62 7.02 13.64 1.96
N SER A 63 8.01 13.57 2.84
CA SER A 63 9.40 13.25 2.49
C SER A 63 9.55 11.78 2.08
N PHE A 64 10.68 11.46 1.46
CA PHE A 64 11.03 10.08 1.11
C PHE A 64 10.91 9.15 2.34
N LEU A 65 10.25 8.01 2.19
CA LEU A 65 9.81 7.06 3.21
C LEU A 65 8.82 7.64 4.22
N GLY A 66 8.29 8.82 3.97
CA GLY A 66 7.21 9.39 4.76
C GLY A 66 5.88 8.67 4.50
N VAL A 67 5.07 8.62 5.54
CA VAL A 67 3.72 8.04 5.54
C VAL A 67 2.75 9.04 6.13
N GLN A 68 1.64 9.29 5.45
CA GLN A 68 0.57 10.14 5.97
C GLN A 68 -0.80 9.48 5.80
N PRO A 69 -1.69 9.66 6.79
CA PRO A 69 -1.40 10.24 8.11
C PRO A 69 -0.41 9.38 8.90
N THR A 70 0.05 9.89 10.04
CA THR A 70 0.96 9.14 10.91
C THR A 70 0.35 7.79 11.27
N GLN A 71 1.14 6.74 11.14
CA GLN A 71 0.72 5.37 11.41
C GLN A 71 0.21 5.19 12.84
N PRO A 72 -0.81 4.36 13.03
CA PRO A 72 -1.48 3.51 12.04
C PRO A 72 -2.65 4.17 11.30
N GLY A 73 -2.72 5.47 11.23
CA GLY A 73 -3.89 6.22 10.76
C GLY A 73 -4.14 6.14 9.25
N TYR A 74 -5.37 6.52 8.90
CA TYR A 74 -5.85 6.72 7.52
C TYR A 74 -6.60 8.05 7.43
N THR A 75 -6.56 8.69 6.27
CA THR A 75 -7.41 9.83 5.92
C THR A 75 -8.68 9.32 5.26
N THR A 76 -9.83 9.83 5.71
CA THR A 76 -11.12 9.46 5.14
C THR A 76 -11.40 10.31 3.91
N LEU A 77 -11.67 9.66 2.79
CA LEU A 77 -11.97 10.28 1.49
C LEU A 77 -13.30 9.74 0.96
N ASP A 78 -13.92 10.45 0.05
CA ASP A 78 -15.12 9.96 -0.63
C ASP A 78 -14.75 8.76 -1.51
N SER A 79 -15.62 7.74 -1.56
CA SER A 79 -15.41 6.61 -2.46
C SER A 79 -15.86 6.92 -3.87
N GLY A 80 -15.18 6.36 -4.86
CA GLY A 80 -15.52 6.55 -6.26
C GLY A 80 -14.30 6.52 -7.16
N SER A 81 -14.46 7.12 -8.34
CA SER A 81 -13.39 7.27 -9.31
C SER A 81 -12.68 8.59 -9.08
N ASP A 82 -11.50 8.52 -8.50
CA ASP A 82 -10.68 9.66 -8.14
C ASP A 82 -9.34 9.66 -8.87
N ALA A 83 -8.73 10.82 -8.96
CA ALA A 83 -7.35 11.00 -9.34
C ALA A 83 -6.52 11.32 -8.09
N ILE A 84 -5.40 10.63 -7.95
CA ILE A 84 -4.36 11.01 -7.01
C ILE A 84 -3.31 11.78 -7.80
N GLU A 85 -3.05 13.03 -7.44
CA GLU A 85 -2.02 13.84 -8.06
C GLU A 85 -1.02 14.34 -7.03
N GLY A 86 0.27 14.06 -7.27
CA GLY A 86 1.36 14.51 -6.42
C GLY A 86 2.11 15.67 -7.06
N PHE A 87 2.44 16.67 -6.25
CA PHE A 87 3.21 17.84 -6.60
C PHE A 87 4.49 17.86 -5.78
N LEU A 88 5.58 18.42 -6.31
CA LEU A 88 6.71 18.76 -5.45
C LEU A 88 6.29 19.84 -4.47
N THR A 89 6.60 19.66 -3.18
CA THR A 89 6.20 20.58 -2.10
C THR A 89 6.54 22.04 -2.45
N GLY A 90 5.52 22.90 -2.27
CA GLY A 90 5.59 24.32 -2.62
C GLY A 90 5.33 24.63 -4.09
N THR A 91 4.95 23.64 -4.90
CA THR A 91 4.48 23.83 -6.28
C THR A 91 3.05 23.31 -6.42
N THR A 92 2.22 24.00 -7.18
CA THR A 92 0.81 23.59 -7.41
C THR A 92 0.43 23.63 -8.90
N THR A 93 1.38 23.92 -9.77
CA THR A 93 1.10 24.25 -11.18
C THR A 93 1.37 23.12 -12.15
N VAL A 94 2.16 22.12 -11.77
CA VAL A 94 2.49 20.97 -12.61
C VAL A 94 2.47 19.74 -11.74
N GLY A 95 1.51 18.85 -11.97
CA GLY A 95 1.46 17.55 -11.35
C GLY A 95 2.75 16.77 -11.68
N PHE A 96 3.41 16.30 -10.62
CA PHE A 96 4.62 15.48 -10.75
C PHE A 96 4.27 14.04 -11.12
N ILE A 97 3.14 13.57 -10.58
CA ILE A 97 2.60 12.23 -10.79
C ILE A 97 1.07 12.32 -10.75
N ARG A 98 0.41 11.56 -11.60
CA ARG A 98 -1.05 11.38 -11.56
C ARG A 98 -1.41 9.92 -11.83
N THR A 99 -2.32 9.39 -11.03
CA THR A 99 -2.90 8.05 -11.21
C THR A 99 -4.39 8.09 -10.91
N ASP A 100 -5.19 7.59 -11.83
CA ASP A 100 -6.61 7.40 -11.59
C ASP A 100 -6.84 6.11 -10.79
N VAL A 101 -7.67 6.20 -9.77
CA VAL A 101 -8.02 5.11 -8.85
C VAL A 101 -9.52 4.96 -8.75
N ASN A 102 -9.98 3.79 -8.27
CA ASN A 102 -11.39 3.59 -7.94
C ASN A 102 -11.48 2.95 -6.55
N TRP A 103 -11.91 3.72 -5.57
CA TRP A 103 -12.00 3.28 -4.19
C TRP A 103 -13.42 2.87 -3.81
N SER A 104 -13.53 1.73 -3.16
CA SER A 104 -14.79 1.22 -2.61
C SER A 104 -15.01 1.75 -1.21
N GLY A 105 -16.25 2.12 -0.88
CA GLY A 105 -16.59 2.56 0.46
C GLY A 105 -16.42 1.47 1.51
N GLY A 106 -15.95 1.85 2.70
CA GLY A 106 -15.70 0.96 3.82
C GLY A 106 -14.42 0.12 3.69
N ILE A 107 -13.55 0.45 2.76
CA ILE A 107 -12.26 -0.23 2.56
C ILE A 107 -11.13 0.74 2.86
N ASP A 108 -10.11 0.24 3.55
CA ASP A 108 -8.86 0.94 3.79
C ASP A 108 -7.87 0.64 2.66
N TYR A 109 -7.07 1.63 2.29
CA TYR A 109 -6.11 1.53 1.18
C TYR A 109 -4.75 2.08 1.56
N THR A 110 -3.72 1.44 1.03
CA THR A 110 -2.35 1.98 1.00
C THR A 110 -2.03 2.41 -0.42
N ALA A 111 -1.75 3.69 -0.62
CA ALA A 111 -1.30 4.27 -1.89
C ALA A 111 0.21 4.56 -1.78
N VAL A 112 1.02 3.94 -2.64
CA VAL A 112 2.48 4.05 -2.64
C VAL A 112 2.94 4.74 -3.91
N ALA A 113 3.52 5.94 -3.80
CA ALA A 113 4.21 6.58 -4.90
C ALA A 113 5.61 5.98 -5.09
N THR A 114 5.91 5.47 -6.27
CA THR A 114 7.19 4.80 -6.59
C THR A 114 7.69 5.17 -7.96
N GLY A 115 8.93 4.78 -8.27
CA GLY A 115 9.60 5.07 -9.54
C GLY A 115 10.79 5.99 -9.36
N PHE A 116 11.29 6.53 -10.49
CA PHE A 116 12.32 7.55 -10.51
C PHE A 116 11.82 8.82 -11.18
N SER A 117 12.06 9.97 -10.56
CA SER A 117 11.65 11.27 -11.06
C SER A 117 12.52 11.78 -12.20
N LYS A 118 13.79 11.33 -12.26
CA LYS A 118 14.74 11.76 -13.28
C LYS A 118 14.68 10.86 -14.50
N THR A 119 14.57 11.48 -15.67
CA THR A 119 14.64 10.79 -16.96
C THR A 119 15.98 10.08 -17.13
N GLY A 120 15.96 8.80 -17.54
CA GLY A 120 17.16 8.01 -17.85
C GLY A 120 17.54 6.96 -16.81
N THR A 121 16.91 6.91 -15.68
CA THR A 121 17.06 5.83 -14.69
C THR A 121 16.04 4.74 -14.92
N PRO A 122 16.32 3.47 -14.57
CA PRO A 122 16.15 2.34 -15.50
C PRO A 122 14.93 2.49 -16.41
N ALA A 123 15.05 2.09 -17.65
CA ALA A 123 13.94 2.18 -18.61
C ALA A 123 12.70 1.46 -18.03
N GLY A 124 11.55 2.14 -18.00
CA GLY A 124 10.29 1.62 -17.46
C GLY A 124 10.02 1.92 -15.98
N SER A 125 10.89 2.68 -15.31
CA SER A 125 10.72 3.09 -13.91
C SER A 125 10.08 4.47 -13.77
N ASN A 126 9.09 4.78 -14.60
CA ASN A 126 8.36 6.03 -14.50
C ASN A 126 7.68 6.13 -13.12
N VAL A 127 7.50 7.35 -12.66
CA VAL A 127 6.78 7.61 -11.43
C VAL A 127 5.32 7.19 -11.58
N LEU A 128 4.83 6.45 -10.63
CA LEU A 128 3.44 5.97 -10.57
C LEU A 128 2.99 5.79 -9.12
N ILE A 129 1.68 5.65 -8.93
CA ILE A 129 1.09 5.31 -7.63
C ILE A 129 0.47 3.92 -7.72
N VAL A 130 0.84 3.06 -6.78
CA VAL A 130 0.25 1.74 -6.56
C VAL A 130 -0.73 1.87 -5.41
N SER A 131 -2.03 1.70 -5.69
CA SER A 131 -3.07 1.68 -4.65
C SER A 131 -3.54 0.25 -4.42
N VAL A 132 -3.52 -0.20 -3.18
CA VAL A 132 -3.90 -1.56 -2.80
C VAL A 132 -4.83 -1.56 -1.59
N PRO A 133 -5.88 -2.40 -1.56
CA PRO A 133 -6.75 -2.53 -0.39
C PRO A 133 -5.99 -3.17 0.77
N ASP A 134 -6.26 -2.69 1.98
CA ASP A 134 -5.70 -3.21 3.22
C ASP A 134 -6.68 -4.17 3.89
N ASN A 135 -6.14 -5.18 4.59
CA ASN A 135 -6.90 -6.04 5.49
C ASN A 135 -6.50 -5.71 6.93
N ASN A 136 -7.39 -5.03 7.64
CA ASN A 136 -7.19 -4.65 9.04
C ASN A 136 -7.95 -5.60 10.00
N THR A 137 -8.32 -6.79 9.53
CA THR A 137 -8.93 -7.82 10.37
C THR A 137 -7.82 -8.55 11.12
N ALA A 138 -7.91 -8.57 12.45
CA ALA A 138 -6.91 -9.24 13.27
C ALA A 138 -6.70 -10.70 12.83
N PRO A 139 -5.44 -11.16 12.73
CA PRO A 139 -5.11 -12.55 12.41
C PRO A 139 -5.61 -13.51 13.49
N ALA A 140 -5.55 -14.80 13.20
CA ALA A 140 -5.84 -15.83 14.21
C ALA A 140 -4.91 -15.67 15.41
N ALA A 141 -5.41 -16.05 16.62
CA ALA A 141 -4.59 -16.01 17.82
C ALA A 141 -3.34 -16.90 17.65
N GLY A 142 -2.18 -16.38 17.99
CA GLY A 142 -0.90 -17.04 17.80
C GLY A 142 -0.25 -16.77 16.44
N ASP A 143 -0.84 -15.94 15.59
CA ASP A 143 -0.30 -15.59 14.29
C ASP A 143 0.05 -14.11 14.18
N VAL A 144 0.83 -13.79 13.16
CA VAL A 144 1.04 -12.45 12.61
C VAL A 144 0.81 -12.52 11.10
N GLU A 145 0.45 -11.40 10.49
CA GLU A 145 0.28 -11.35 9.04
C GLU A 145 1.25 -10.37 8.40
N PHE A 146 1.76 -10.75 7.23
CA PHE A 146 2.63 -9.94 6.41
C PHE A 146 2.09 -9.81 4.99
N ARG A 147 2.22 -8.64 4.42
CA ARG A 147 2.05 -8.37 2.99
C ARG A 147 3.30 -7.65 2.48
N VAL A 148 3.65 -7.86 1.23
CA VAL A 148 4.76 -7.14 0.57
C VAL A 148 4.22 -6.37 -0.62
N ILE A 149 4.60 -5.09 -0.73
CA ILE A 149 4.40 -4.25 -1.91
C ILE A 149 5.77 -4.04 -2.56
N HIS A 150 5.94 -4.46 -3.81
CA HIS A 150 7.21 -4.28 -4.51
C HIS A 150 7.26 -2.90 -5.18
N ALA A 151 7.86 -1.94 -4.49
CA ALA A 151 8.04 -0.55 -4.90
C ALA A 151 9.51 -0.17 -5.13
N SER A 152 10.39 -1.16 -5.41
CA SER A 152 11.82 -0.95 -5.70
C SER A 152 12.06 -0.93 -7.21
N PRO A 153 12.15 0.22 -7.86
CA PRO A 153 12.35 0.31 -9.31
C PRO A 153 13.74 -0.10 -9.77
N SER A 154 14.78 -0.06 -8.91
CA SER A 154 16.13 -0.52 -9.23
C SER A 154 16.34 -2.00 -8.96
N GLY A 155 15.41 -2.66 -8.25
CA GLY A 155 15.45 -4.07 -7.94
C GLY A 155 15.18 -4.96 -9.17
N PRO A 156 15.32 -6.29 -9.02
CA PRO A 156 14.86 -7.21 -10.06
C PRO A 156 13.37 -7.02 -10.34
N SER A 157 12.98 -7.22 -11.60
CA SER A 157 11.58 -7.08 -12.01
C SER A 157 10.63 -8.05 -11.28
N GLY A 158 11.16 -9.17 -10.77
CA GLY A 158 10.44 -10.12 -9.94
C GLY A 158 11.34 -10.62 -8.81
N VAL A 159 10.78 -10.71 -7.60
CA VAL A 159 11.46 -11.18 -6.40
C VAL A 159 10.70 -12.31 -5.74
N ASN A 160 11.42 -13.19 -5.04
CA ASN A 160 10.84 -14.12 -4.08
C ASN A 160 11.07 -13.60 -2.66
N VAL A 161 10.09 -13.81 -1.78
CA VAL A 161 10.19 -13.41 -0.38
C VAL A 161 10.01 -14.63 0.50
N TYR A 162 10.92 -14.79 1.45
CA TYR A 162 10.86 -15.82 2.48
C TYR A 162 10.66 -15.15 3.84
N ILE A 163 9.84 -15.75 4.67
CA ILE A 163 9.54 -15.29 6.03
C ILE A 163 9.99 -16.39 6.97
N GLU A 164 11.14 -16.21 7.60
CA GLU A 164 11.78 -17.24 8.43
C GLU A 164 11.68 -16.83 9.90
N SER A 165 11.22 -17.74 10.75
CA SER A 165 11.25 -17.52 12.20
C SER A 165 12.68 -17.44 12.71
N ASN A 166 12.97 -16.51 13.61
CA ASN A 166 14.31 -16.37 14.20
C ASN A 166 14.64 -17.52 15.20
N PRO A 167 15.92 -17.92 15.31
CA PRO A 167 17.07 -17.46 14.53
C PRO A 167 17.14 -18.09 13.14
N ALA A 168 17.21 -17.27 12.11
CA ALA A 168 17.33 -17.72 10.73
C ALA A 168 18.75 -17.48 10.20
N THR A 169 19.31 -18.45 9.46
CA THR A 169 20.64 -18.36 8.85
C THR A 169 20.61 -18.19 7.34
N GLY A 170 19.42 -18.17 6.75
CA GLY A 170 19.17 -18.02 5.33
C GLY A 170 17.75 -18.43 4.95
N PRO A 171 17.34 -18.17 3.71
CA PRO A 171 16.04 -18.60 3.23
C PRO A 171 15.99 -20.12 3.09
N THR A 172 14.90 -20.74 3.54
CA THR A 172 14.70 -22.20 3.49
C THR A 172 13.39 -22.57 2.81
N GLY A 173 13.34 -23.75 2.21
CA GLY A 173 12.11 -24.29 1.61
C GLY A 173 11.63 -23.51 0.39
N THR A 174 10.31 -23.32 0.32
CA THR A 174 9.64 -22.56 -0.74
C THR A 174 9.39 -21.12 -0.29
N PRO A 175 9.53 -20.13 -1.19
CA PRO A 175 9.22 -18.74 -0.81
C PRO A 175 7.75 -18.60 -0.38
N ALA A 176 7.50 -17.82 0.64
CA ALA A 176 6.15 -17.44 1.07
C ALA A 176 5.44 -16.61 -0.02
N ILE A 177 6.19 -15.80 -0.75
CA ILE A 177 5.72 -15.03 -1.91
C ILE A 177 6.67 -15.32 -3.05
N SER A 178 6.15 -15.82 -4.18
CA SER A 178 6.93 -16.17 -5.36
C SER A 178 6.73 -15.16 -6.47
N ASN A 179 7.82 -14.73 -7.10
CA ASN A 179 7.84 -13.89 -8.30
C ASN A 179 6.94 -12.64 -8.17
N LEU A 180 7.06 -11.92 -7.05
CA LEU A 180 6.36 -10.64 -6.87
C LEU A 180 6.95 -9.61 -7.83
N ILE A 181 6.16 -9.15 -8.78
CA ILE A 181 6.59 -8.22 -9.83
C ILE A 181 6.59 -6.78 -9.29
N TYR A 182 7.53 -5.96 -9.76
CA TYR A 182 7.54 -4.53 -9.48
C TYR A 182 6.16 -3.90 -9.72
N THR A 183 5.72 -3.04 -8.83
CA THR A 183 4.39 -2.41 -8.75
C THR A 183 3.24 -3.32 -8.29
N GLN A 184 3.53 -4.55 -7.90
CA GLN A 184 2.51 -5.45 -7.35
C GLN A 184 2.59 -5.55 -5.83
N ALA A 185 1.46 -5.90 -5.24
CA ALA A 185 1.35 -6.34 -3.85
C ALA A 185 1.02 -7.83 -3.79
N SER A 186 1.56 -8.50 -2.79
CA SER A 186 1.12 -9.86 -2.43
C SER A 186 -0.24 -9.84 -1.73
N GLY A 187 -0.87 -11.00 -1.57
CA GLY A 187 -1.84 -11.20 -0.51
C GLY A 187 -1.18 -11.14 0.88
N TYR A 188 -1.99 -11.10 1.92
CA TYR A 188 -1.53 -11.28 3.29
C TYR A 188 -1.18 -12.75 3.54
N ILE A 189 -0.04 -12.96 4.21
CA ILE A 189 0.49 -14.28 4.57
C ILE A 189 0.47 -14.39 6.09
N SER A 190 -0.32 -15.34 6.61
CA SER A 190 -0.35 -15.65 8.04
C SER A 190 0.83 -16.55 8.40
N VAL A 191 1.54 -16.18 9.45
CA VAL A 191 2.72 -16.90 9.96
C VAL A 191 2.58 -17.07 11.46
N ALA A 192 2.82 -18.31 11.95
CA ALA A 192 2.75 -18.60 13.37
C ALA A 192 3.79 -17.77 14.16
N TYR A 193 3.29 -17.03 15.15
CA TYR A 193 4.13 -16.28 16.08
C TYR A 193 4.66 -17.22 17.17
N ASN A 194 5.97 -17.27 17.35
CA ASN A 194 6.58 -18.08 18.39
C ASN A 194 7.24 -17.17 19.46
N PRO A 195 6.58 -16.96 20.60
CA PRO A 195 7.12 -16.11 21.68
C PRO A 195 8.34 -16.71 22.36
N ASN A 196 8.60 -18.02 22.18
CA ASN A 196 9.72 -18.74 22.82
C ASN A 196 11.04 -18.66 22.03
N ASN A 197 11.05 -18.04 20.87
CA ASN A 197 12.27 -17.75 20.12
C ASN A 197 13.04 -16.60 20.81
N VAL A 198 13.69 -16.92 21.94
CA VAL A 198 14.20 -15.94 22.90
C VAL A 198 15.63 -15.45 22.67
N THR A 199 16.30 -15.74 21.54
CA THR A 199 17.62 -15.13 21.29
C THR A 199 17.97 -15.14 19.78
N PRO A 200 18.15 -13.94 19.18
CA PRO A 200 18.08 -12.60 19.79
C PRO A 200 16.66 -12.08 19.93
N ALA A 201 15.67 -11.98 20.01
CA ALA A 201 14.29 -11.56 20.21
C ALA A 201 13.31 -12.41 19.38
N PRO A 202 12.09 -12.60 19.87
CA PRO A 202 11.03 -13.18 19.08
C PRO A 202 10.83 -12.32 17.82
N GLY A 203 10.78 -12.97 16.66
CA GLY A 203 10.61 -12.23 15.42
C GLY A 203 10.90 -13.07 14.19
N PHE A 204 11.01 -12.39 13.09
CA PHE A 204 11.21 -12.99 11.79
C PHE A 204 12.39 -12.34 11.06
N THR A 205 13.09 -13.11 10.25
CA THR A 205 13.98 -12.57 9.21
C THR A 205 13.30 -12.72 7.87
N ILE A 206 13.08 -11.59 7.22
CA ILE A 206 12.51 -11.55 5.87
C ILE A 206 13.66 -11.52 4.88
N TYR A 207 13.75 -12.53 4.02
CA TYR A 207 14.73 -12.57 2.94
C TYR A 207 14.05 -12.22 1.62
N VAL A 208 14.67 -11.34 0.87
CA VAL A 208 14.31 -11.04 -0.52
C VAL A 208 15.38 -11.64 -1.43
N THR A 209 14.95 -12.45 -2.39
CA THR A 209 15.85 -13.09 -3.34
C THR A 209 15.44 -12.76 -4.78
N THR A 210 16.36 -12.91 -5.70
CA THR A 210 16.00 -13.02 -7.12
C THR A 210 15.13 -14.27 -7.34
N THR A 211 14.43 -14.35 -8.46
CA THR A 211 13.70 -15.56 -8.86
C THR A 211 14.62 -16.78 -9.05
N ALA A 212 15.93 -16.56 -9.25
CA ALA A 212 16.96 -17.61 -9.30
C ALA A 212 17.49 -18.01 -7.91
N GLY A 213 17.00 -17.41 -6.82
CA GLY A 213 17.35 -17.78 -5.43
C GLY A 213 18.53 -17.02 -4.83
N ALA A 214 19.17 -16.09 -5.55
CA ALA A 214 20.24 -15.28 -4.96
C ALA A 214 19.65 -14.26 -3.98
N VAL A 215 20.13 -14.25 -2.72
CA VAL A 215 19.71 -13.27 -1.71
C VAL A 215 20.14 -11.88 -2.14
N ILE A 216 19.17 -10.95 -2.20
CA ILE A 216 19.38 -9.55 -2.51
C ILE A 216 19.59 -8.78 -1.22
N PHE A 217 18.72 -9.07 -0.22
CA PHE A 217 18.76 -8.38 1.05
C PHE A 217 17.96 -9.19 2.10
N SER A 218 18.19 -8.90 3.37
CA SER A 218 17.40 -9.46 4.46
C SER A 218 17.25 -8.45 5.59
N GLU A 219 16.11 -8.49 6.28
CA GLU A 219 15.80 -7.61 7.39
C GLU A 219 15.10 -8.38 8.52
N ALA A 220 15.48 -8.10 9.76
CA ALA A 220 14.81 -8.66 10.93
C ALA A 220 13.64 -7.76 11.33
N ILE A 221 12.46 -8.37 11.50
CA ILE A 221 11.22 -7.69 11.89
C ILE A 221 10.65 -8.36 13.13
N ASN A 222 10.32 -7.56 14.13
CA ASN A 222 9.83 -8.04 15.42
C ASN A 222 8.40 -7.50 15.69
N PRO A 223 7.37 -8.01 15.01
CA PRO A 223 6.00 -7.63 15.28
C PRO A 223 5.53 -8.21 16.62
N ALA A 224 4.54 -7.60 17.24
CA ALA A 224 3.80 -8.24 18.31
C ALA A 224 2.90 -9.37 17.76
N GLU A 225 2.49 -10.31 18.61
CA GLU A 225 1.45 -11.29 18.28
C GLU A 225 0.16 -10.57 17.87
N GLY A 226 -0.50 -11.05 16.83
CA GLY A 226 -1.71 -10.44 16.30
C GLY A 226 -1.47 -9.22 15.41
N ALA A 227 -0.22 -8.84 15.16
CA ALA A 227 0.10 -7.70 14.30
C ALA A 227 -0.11 -8.04 12.82
N ILE A 228 -0.48 -7.02 12.06
CA ILE A 228 -0.48 -7.05 10.59
C ILE A 228 0.55 -6.02 10.11
N ARG A 229 1.43 -6.44 9.20
CA ARG A 229 2.51 -5.59 8.68
C ARG A 229 2.52 -5.59 7.16
N THR A 230 2.46 -4.40 6.58
CA THR A 230 2.77 -4.20 5.16
C THR A 230 4.23 -3.80 5.02
N LEU A 231 4.97 -4.57 4.24
CA LEU A 231 6.38 -4.35 3.94
C LEU A 231 6.50 -3.74 2.56
N VAL A 232 6.81 -2.45 2.48
CA VAL A 232 7.06 -1.78 1.20
C VAL A 232 8.52 -1.97 0.84
N LEU A 233 8.80 -2.86 -0.13
CA LEU A 233 10.15 -3.04 -0.67
C LEU A 233 10.49 -1.85 -1.54
N THR A 234 11.43 -1.03 -1.11
CA THR A 234 11.85 0.22 -1.76
C THR A 234 13.36 0.30 -1.89
N ASP A 235 13.85 1.28 -2.60
CA ASP A 235 15.28 1.55 -2.77
C ASP A 235 15.76 2.58 -1.74
N ILE A 236 16.88 2.31 -1.09
CA ILE A 236 17.57 3.29 -0.24
C ILE A 236 18.93 3.59 -0.85
N GLN A 237 19.31 4.86 -0.89
CA GLN A 237 20.64 5.24 -1.31
C GLN A 237 21.65 4.85 -0.21
N ASN A 238 22.54 3.90 -0.50
CA ASN A 238 23.60 3.55 0.42
C ASN A 238 24.78 4.53 0.28
N THR A 239 24.82 5.53 1.16
CA THR A 239 25.90 6.53 1.20
C THR A 239 27.19 6.02 1.85
N LYS A 240 27.16 4.80 2.43
CA LYS A 240 28.31 4.25 3.16
C LYS A 240 29.33 3.52 2.27
N LEU A 241 28.98 3.21 1.03
CA LEU A 241 29.93 2.64 0.07
C LEU A 241 30.72 3.77 -0.55
N GLN A 242 31.98 3.91 -0.16
CA GLN A 242 32.89 4.95 -0.65
C GLN A 242 32.89 5.00 -2.19
N GLY A 243 32.36 6.07 -2.76
CA GLY A 243 32.49 6.42 -4.17
C GLY A 243 31.47 5.83 -5.13
N VAL A 244 30.51 5.02 -4.67
CA VAL A 244 29.43 4.48 -5.50
C VAL A 244 28.11 4.65 -4.74
N SER A 245 27.24 5.55 -5.21
CA SER A 245 25.84 5.59 -4.74
C SER A 245 25.09 4.40 -5.33
N ALA A 246 25.27 3.21 -4.72
CA ALA A 246 24.49 2.05 -5.10
C ALA A 246 23.14 2.11 -4.40
N MET A 247 22.07 1.97 -5.17
CA MET A 247 20.73 1.72 -4.63
C MET A 247 20.73 0.36 -3.95
N GLN A 248 20.23 0.31 -2.74
CA GLN A 248 20.07 -0.94 -2.00
C GLN A 248 18.59 -1.11 -1.66
N PRO A 249 18.00 -2.27 -1.88
CA PRO A 249 16.65 -2.54 -1.42
C PRO A 249 16.58 -2.53 0.11
N SER A 250 15.45 -2.10 0.63
CA SER A 250 15.11 -2.12 2.06
C SER A 250 13.60 -2.17 2.22
N PHE A 251 13.13 -2.48 3.43
CA PHE A 251 11.71 -2.34 3.73
C PHE A 251 11.40 -1.02 4.45
N LEU A 252 10.30 -0.40 4.04
CA LEU A 252 9.52 0.46 4.91
C LEU A 252 8.41 -0.41 5.52
N VAL A 253 8.41 -0.53 6.83
CA VAL A 253 7.43 -1.34 7.56
C VAL A 253 6.26 -0.48 7.95
N LEU A 254 5.05 -0.86 7.53
CA LEU A 254 3.81 -0.19 7.88
C LEU A 254 3.02 -1.03 8.87
N ASP A 255 2.42 -0.36 9.83
CA ASP A 255 1.47 -0.94 10.78
C ASP A 255 0.07 -0.85 10.17
N ASP A 256 -0.55 -1.99 9.87
CA ASP A 256 -1.92 -2.06 9.35
C ASP A 256 -2.90 -2.20 10.52
N LEU A 257 -2.55 -2.97 11.55
CA LEU A 257 -3.31 -3.14 12.77
C LEU A 257 -2.38 -3.04 13.99
N ASN A 258 -2.83 -2.34 15.00
CA ASN A 258 -2.15 -2.18 16.30
C ASN A 258 -2.34 -3.36 17.22
#